data_21ddfaa55f1f1a19d67a2ef5590689d5
#
_entry.id   21ddfaa55f1f1a19d67a2ef5590689d5
#
_cell.length_a   1.000
_cell.length_b   1.000
_cell.length_c   1.000
_cell.angle_alpha   90.00
_cell.angle_beta   90.00
_cell.angle_gamma   90.00
#
_symmetry.space_group_name_H-M   'P 1'
#
loop_
_entity.id
_entity.type
_entity.pdbx_description
1 polymer ?
#
loop_
_entity_poly.entity_id
_entity_poly.type
_entity_poly.pdbx_seq_one_letter_code
_entity_poly.pdbx_strand_id
1 'polypeptide(L)'
;GTQAGLIAGNEIFGLAEKIVAFNVSDNAVYFAERAREDISHWQTRYADLLKGTPGAEIDTATLRVHTQEGYLGPGYGIGYPEVFDTIKALASSEGLFLDPVYTGKAFYGMVNEILKGDQGCFAGAEDIVFIHTGGLFGVFPQQENFTFAAD
;
A
#
# COMPACT_ATOMS: atom_id res chain seq x y z
N GLY A 1 -5.04 -8.04 4.01
CA GLY A 1 -5.64 -7.47 5.26
C GLY A 1 -5.55 -5.95 5.34
N THR A 2 -4.37 -5.32 5.21
CA THR A 2 -4.22 -3.86 5.42
C THR A 2 -5.09 -3.05 4.45
N GLN A 3 -5.03 -3.33 3.16
CA GLN A 3 -5.85 -2.63 2.17
C GLN A 3 -7.34 -2.80 2.45
N ALA A 4 -7.79 -4.02 2.74
CA ALA A 4 -9.18 -4.32 3.08
C ALA A 4 -9.65 -3.53 4.32
N GLY A 5 -8.82 -3.48 5.36
CA GLY A 5 -9.14 -2.72 6.58
C GLY A 5 -9.23 -1.22 6.35
N LEU A 6 -8.33 -0.66 5.52
CA LEU A 6 -8.37 0.76 5.16
C LEU A 6 -9.60 1.09 4.31
N ILE A 7 -9.96 0.24 3.35
CA ILE A 7 -11.17 0.42 2.54
C ILE A 7 -12.41 0.37 3.43
N ALA A 8 -12.56 -0.66 4.28
CA ALA A 8 -13.69 -0.76 5.19
C ALA A 8 -13.79 0.44 6.13
N GLY A 9 -12.65 0.89 6.69
CA GLY A 9 -12.60 2.09 7.51
C GLY A 9 -13.02 3.35 6.75
N ASN A 10 -12.60 3.47 5.50
CA ASN A 10 -12.97 4.61 4.66
C ASN A 10 -14.46 4.62 4.28
N GLU A 11 -15.05 3.44 4.01
CA GLU A 11 -16.51 3.32 3.78
C GLU A 11 -17.31 3.75 5.02
N ILE A 12 -16.79 3.52 6.23
CA ILE A 12 -17.45 3.89 7.47
C ILE A 12 -17.29 5.38 7.79
N PHE A 13 -16.09 5.93 7.61
CA PHE A 13 -15.71 7.25 8.12
C PHE A 13 -15.56 8.34 7.05
N GLY A 14 -15.44 7.98 5.78
CA GLY A 14 -15.32 8.93 4.67
C GLY A 14 -14.09 9.83 4.76
N LEU A 15 -12.93 9.28 5.16
CA LEU A 15 -11.72 10.06 5.45
C LEU A 15 -10.87 10.38 4.22
N ALA A 16 -11.00 9.62 3.15
CA ALA A 16 -10.22 9.78 1.93
C ALA A 16 -11.08 9.53 0.69
N GLU A 17 -10.80 10.25 -0.39
CA GLU A 17 -11.45 10.02 -1.67
C GLU A 17 -11.06 8.65 -2.26
N LYS A 18 -9.82 8.22 -2.04
CA LYS A 18 -9.27 7.00 -2.63
C LYS A 18 -8.25 6.33 -1.72
N ILE A 19 -8.35 5.01 -1.58
CA ILE A 19 -7.34 4.17 -0.97
C ILE A 19 -6.58 3.45 -2.08
N VAL A 20 -5.29 3.74 -2.23
CA VAL A 20 -4.42 3.12 -3.25
C VAL A 20 -3.43 2.19 -2.56
N ALA A 21 -3.38 0.93 -2.98
CA ALA A 21 -2.32 0.00 -2.60
C ALA A 21 -1.38 -0.26 -3.79
N PHE A 22 -0.13 -0.55 -3.50
CA PHE A 22 0.85 -0.95 -4.51
C PHE A 22 1.05 -2.46 -4.49
N ASN A 23 0.96 -3.07 -5.67
CA ASN A 23 1.15 -4.51 -5.83
C ASN A 23 2.62 -4.90 -5.58
N VAL A 24 2.81 -5.91 -4.73
CA VAL A 24 4.14 -6.45 -4.39
C VAL A 24 4.26 -7.97 -4.62
N SER A 25 3.23 -8.63 -5.15
CA SER A 25 3.25 -10.09 -5.41
C SER A 25 2.40 -10.53 -6.60
N ASP A 26 1.08 -10.53 -6.47
CA ASP A 26 0.13 -11.02 -7.47
C ASP A 26 -0.28 -9.93 -8.48
N ASN A 27 -1.55 -9.86 -8.82
CA ASN A 27 -2.11 -8.85 -9.73
C ASN A 27 -3.28 -8.10 -9.08
N ALA A 28 -3.69 -6.99 -9.69
CA ALA A 28 -4.73 -6.12 -9.18
C ALA A 28 -6.09 -6.83 -9.02
N VAL A 29 -6.42 -7.77 -9.92
CA VAL A 29 -7.69 -8.54 -9.85
C VAL A 29 -7.70 -9.42 -8.61
N TYR A 30 -6.63 -10.17 -8.39
CA TYR A 30 -6.48 -11.01 -7.18
C TYR A 30 -6.65 -10.19 -5.89
N PHE A 31 -5.98 -9.03 -5.80
CA PHE A 31 -6.07 -8.19 -4.59
C PHE A 31 -7.44 -7.56 -4.42
N ALA A 32 -8.14 -7.22 -5.52
CA ALA A 32 -9.50 -6.71 -5.45
C ALA A 32 -10.49 -7.78 -4.92
N GLU A 33 -10.39 -8.99 -5.42
CA GLU A 33 -11.19 -10.12 -4.94
C GLU A 33 -10.88 -10.41 -3.45
N ARG A 34 -9.59 -10.50 -3.11
CA ARG A 34 -9.14 -10.75 -1.75
C ARG A 34 -9.59 -9.68 -0.75
N ALA A 35 -9.57 -8.41 -1.14
CA ALA A 35 -10.06 -7.35 -0.27
C ALA A 35 -11.57 -7.45 0.00
N ARG A 36 -12.37 -7.78 -1.02
CA ARG A 36 -13.81 -8.02 -0.87
C ARG A 36 -14.11 -9.22 0.02
N GLU A 37 -13.39 -10.32 -0.18
CA GLU A 37 -13.51 -11.52 0.67
C GLU A 37 -13.16 -11.22 2.13
N ASP A 38 -12.05 -10.54 2.38
CA ASP A 38 -11.60 -10.20 3.74
C ASP A 38 -12.65 -9.34 4.46
N ILE A 39 -13.27 -8.37 3.78
CA ILE A 39 -14.34 -7.53 4.35
C ILE A 39 -15.61 -8.37 4.59
N SER A 40 -16.01 -9.20 3.65
CA SER A 40 -17.18 -10.09 3.81
C SER A 40 -17.00 -11.08 4.98
N HIS A 41 -15.79 -11.64 5.11
CA HIS A 41 -15.47 -12.52 6.24
C HIS A 41 -15.49 -11.76 7.58
N TRP A 42 -14.98 -10.53 7.60
CA TRP A 42 -15.04 -9.66 8.76
C TRP A 42 -16.50 -9.36 9.16
N GLN A 43 -17.37 -9.00 8.22
CA GLN A 43 -18.78 -8.75 8.47
C GLN A 43 -19.47 -10.00 9.04
N THR A 44 -19.21 -11.16 8.46
CA THR A 44 -19.77 -12.43 8.91
C THR A 44 -19.31 -12.79 10.32
N ARG A 45 -17.99 -12.69 10.57
CA ARG A 45 -17.37 -13.06 11.84
C ARG A 45 -17.82 -12.19 13.01
N TYR A 46 -18.07 -10.93 12.76
CA TYR A 46 -18.41 -9.92 13.79
C TYR A 46 -19.83 -9.37 13.63
N ALA A 47 -20.74 -10.14 13.01
CA ALA A 47 -22.10 -9.72 12.68
C ALA A 47 -22.85 -9.13 13.89
N ASP A 48 -22.75 -9.75 15.06
CA ASP A 48 -23.41 -9.26 16.28
C ASP A 48 -22.88 -7.90 16.74
N LEU A 49 -21.56 -7.67 16.59
CA LEU A 49 -20.92 -6.38 16.96
C LEU A 49 -21.21 -5.29 15.93
N LEU A 50 -21.38 -5.66 14.68
CA LEU A 50 -21.62 -4.73 13.57
C LEU A 50 -23.09 -4.37 13.39
N LYS A 51 -24.01 -5.10 14.03
CA LYS A 51 -25.44 -4.90 13.89
C LYS A 51 -25.85 -3.44 14.17
N GLY A 52 -26.45 -2.80 13.17
CA GLY A 52 -26.89 -1.40 13.24
C GLY A 52 -25.75 -0.38 13.09
N THR A 53 -24.58 -0.81 12.64
CA THR A 53 -23.47 0.09 12.29
C THR A 53 -23.27 0.16 10.78
N PRO A 54 -22.66 1.25 10.27
CA PRO A 54 -22.32 1.34 8.84
C PRO A 54 -21.47 0.18 8.31
N GLY A 55 -20.67 -0.44 9.18
CA GLY A 55 -19.82 -1.59 8.82
C GLY A 55 -20.62 -2.83 8.38
N ALA A 56 -21.84 -3.02 8.91
CA ALA A 56 -22.71 -4.09 8.48
C ALA A 56 -23.34 -3.83 7.09
N GLU A 57 -23.39 -2.56 6.67
CA GLU A 57 -24.07 -2.11 5.45
C GLU A 57 -23.12 -2.00 4.24
N ILE A 58 -21.81 -2.25 4.42
CA ILE A 58 -20.84 -2.20 3.33
C ILE A 58 -21.20 -3.28 2.28
N ASP A 59 -21.52 -2.84 1.08
CA ASP A 59 -21.75 -3.72 -0.08
C ASP A 59 -20.40 -4.07 -0.73
N THR A 60 -19.88 -5.25 -0.41
CA THR A 60 -18.58 -5.71 -0.91
C THR A 60 -18.52 -5.88 -2.42
N ALA A 61 -19.66 -6.06 -3.11
CA ALA A 61 -19.71 -6.20 -4.56
C ALA A 61 -19.41 -4.89 -5.30
N THR A 62 -19.78 -3.77 -4.72
CA THR A 62 -19.61 -2.42 -5.32
C THR A 62 -18.35 -1.70 -4.89
N LEU A 63 -17.59 -2.25 -3.94
CA LEU A 63 -16.36 -1.63 -3.44
C LEU A 63 -15.34 -1.35 -4.54
N ARG A 64 -14.82 -0.12 -4.54
CA ARG A 64 -13.71 0.29 -5.41
C ARG A 64 -12.40 -0.08 -4.74
N VAL A 65 -11.66 -1.01 -5.34
CA VAL A 65 -10.35 -1.44 -4.86
C VAL A 65 -9.31 -0.97 -5.87
N HIS A 66 -8.48 -0.03 -5.46
CA HIS A 66 -7.42 0.50 -6.29
C HIS A 66 -6.09 -0.15 -5.90
N THR A 67 -5.58 -1.02 -6.79
CA THR A 67 -4.25 -1.64 -6.65
C THR A 67 -3.41 -1.21 -7.84
N GLN A 68 -2.35 -0.43 -7.56
CA GLN A 68 -1.43 0.05 -8.57
C GLN A 68 -0.40 -1.03 -8.88
N GLU A 69 -0.22 -1.32 -10.16
CA GLU A 69 0.75 -2.28 -10.68
C GLU A 69 2.00 -1.56 -11.25
N GLY A 70 3.02 -2.36 -11.62
CA GLY A 70 4.25 -1.85 -12.25
C GLY A 70 5.42 -1.63 -11.30
N TYR A 71 5.25 -1.84 -9.99
CA TYR A 71 6.27 -1.59 -8.98
C TYR A 71 6.74 -2.86 -8.24
N LEU A 72 6.33 -4.03 -8.71
CA LEU A 72 6.75 -5.32 -8.18
C LEU A 72 8.25 -5.56 -8.36
N GLY A 73 8.81 -5.09 -9.48
CA GLY A 73 10.19 -5.39 -9.86
C GLY A 73 10.38 -6.85 -10.24
N PRO A 74 11.53 -7.47 -9.91
CA PRO A 74 11.84 -8.86 -10.30
C PRO A 74 10.91 -9.90 -9.69
N GLY A 75 10.27 -9.59 -8.56
CA GLY A 75 9.36 -10.53 -7.90
C GLY A 75 9.11 -10.19 -6.43
N TYR A 76 8.25 -11.02 -5.81
CA TYR A 76 7.95 -10.91 -4.40
C TYR A 76 9.22 -11.14 -3.55
N GLY A 77 9.39 -10.32 -2.55
CA GLY A 77 10.53 -10.43 -1.62
C GLY A 77 11.86 -9.88 -2.15
N ILE A 78 11.95 -9.50 -3.43
CA ILE A 78 13.19 -9.05 -4.07
C ILE A 78 13.13 -7.53 -4.24
N GLY A 79 14.05 -6.80 -3.58
CA GLY A 79 14.30 -5.39 -3.83
C GLY A 79 15.04 -5.19 -5.16
N TYR A 80 15.06 -3.96 -5.67
CA TYR A 80 15.78 -3.59 -6.88
C TYR A 80 16.41 -2.19 -6.72
N PRO A 81 17.38 -1.79 -7.56
CA PRO A 81 18.22 -0.62 -7.33
C PRO A 81 17.44 0.65 -7.00
N GLU A 82 16.37 0.95 -7.74
CA GLU A 82 15.58 2.17 -7.56
C GLU A 82 14.86 2.18 -6.21
N VAL A 83 14.44 1.02 -5.70
CA VAL A 83 13.85 0.89 -4.36
C VAL A 83 14.89 1.09 -3.28
N PHE A 84 16.10 0.51 -3.42
CA PHE A 84 17.19 0.72 -2.47
C PHE A 84 17.63 2.18 -2.42
N ASP A 85 17.72 2.85 -3.57
CA ASP A 85 18.05 4.28 -3.64
C ASP A 85 16.97 5.14 -2.99
N THR A 86 15.70 4.82 -3.20
CA THR A 86 14.58 5.51 -2.55
C THR A 86 14.63 5.36 -1.03
N ILE A 87 14.89 4.14 -0.54
CA ILE A 87 15.01 3.88 0.91
C ILE A 87 16.17 4.69 1.51
N LYS A 88 17.34 4.70 0.86
CA LYS A 88 18.50 5.49 1.30
C LYS A 88 18.20 6.98 1.32
N ALA A 89 17.61 7.50 0.25
CA ALA A 89 17.28 8.92 0.15
C ALA A 89 16.32 9.34 1.27
N LEU A 90 15.24 8.58 1.49
CA LEU A 90 14.27 8.89 2.54
C LEU A 90 14.88 8.76 3.95
N ALA A 91 15.69 7.73 4.19
CA ALA A 91 16.38 7.57 5.47
C ALA A 91 17.35 8.73 5.75
N SER A 92 18.04 9.21 4.72
CA SER A 92 19.02 10.32 4.87
C SER A 92 18.35 11.67 5.04
N SER A 93 17.23 11.94 4.35
CA SER A 93 16.56 13.25 4.41
C SER A 93 15.59 13.37 5.57
N GLU A 94 14.86 12.32 5.88
CA GLU A 94 13.73 12.37 6.83
C GLU A 94 13.92 11.47 8.07
N GLY A 95 14.95 10.63 8.10
CA GLY A 95 15.15 9.64 9.16
C GLY A 95 14.11 8.52 9.18
N LEU A 96 13.41 8.31 8.07
CA LEU A 96 12.38 7.27 7.92
C LEU A 96 12.96 6.04 7.23
N PHE A 97 12.77 4.88 7.84
CA PHE A 97 13.30 3.61 7.34
C PHE A 97 12.19 2.74 6.76
N LEU A 98 12.29 2.43 5.48
CA LEU A 98 11.40 1.53 4.75
C LEU A 98 12.11 0.19 4.50
N ASP A 99 11.32 -0.86 4.21
CA ASP A 99 11.83 -2.16 3.81
C ASP A 99 11.81 -2.34 2.28
N PRO A 100 12.70 -3.16 1.71
CA PRO A 100 12.75 -3.34 0.25
C PRO A 100 11.67 -4.27 -0.32
N VAL A 101 10.86 -4.92 0.54
CA VAL A 101 9.83 -5.89 0.12
C VAL A 101 8.48 -5.23 -0.08
N TYR A 102 8.04 -4.42 0.88
CA TYR A 102 6.71 -3.83 0.94
C TYR A 102 6.74 -2.30 0.87
N THR A 103 7.16 -1.65 1.95
CA THR A 103 7.01 -0.20 2.11
C THR A 103 7.91 0.59 1.18
N GLY A 104 9.10 0.12 0.87
CA GLY A 104 9.99 0.75 -0.10
C GLY A 104 9.43 0.72 -1.51
N LYS A 105 8.88 -0.43 -1.96
CA LYS A 105 8.22 -0.52 -3.27
C LYS A 105 6.99 0.38 -3.35
N ALA A 106 6.18 0.39 -2.29
CA ALA A 106 4.99 1.23 -2.24
C ALA A 106 5.34 2.73 -2.25
N PHE A 107 6.37 3.14 -1.51
CA PHE A 107 6.81 4.54 -1.49
C PHE A 107 7.44 4.96 -2.82
N TYR A 108 8.31 4.11 -3.40
CA TYR A 108 8.85 4.34 -4.74
C TYR A 108 7.73 4.48 -5.77
N GLY A 109 6.74 3.57 -5.72
CA GLY A 109 5.56 3.65 -6.58
C GLY A 109 4.76 4.94 -6.38
N MET A 110 4.52 5.34 -5.14
CA MET A 110 3.81 6.59 -4.80
C MET A 110 4.52 7.81 -5.41
N VAL A 111 5.83 7.92 -5.21
CA VAL A 111 6.62 9.04 -5.76
C VAL A 111 6.54 9.07 -7.29
N ASN A 112 6.70 7.91 -7.94
CA ASN A 112 6.60 7.84 -9.40
C ASN A 112 5.21 8.19 -9.91
N GLU A 113 4.14 7.75 -9.25
CA GLU A 113 2.78 8.11 -9.64
C GLU A 113 2.50 9.61 -9.45
N ILE A 114 3.05 10.25 -8.40
CA ILE A 114 3.00 11.70 -8.22
C ILE A 114 3.72 12.41 -9.37
N LEU A 115 4.90 11.96 -9.75
CA LEU A 115 5.70 12.56 -10.83
C LEU A 115 5.04 12.45 -12.21
N LYS A 116 4.11 11.52 -12.43
CA LYS A 116 3.30 11.44 -13.66
C LYS A 116 2.26 12.56 -13.79
N GLY A 117 2.04 13.35 -12.75
CA GLY A 117 1.05 14.42 -12.75
C GLY A 117 -0.37 13.91 -13.12
N ASP A 118 -0.99 14.52 -14.11
CA ASP A 118 -2.36 14.17 -14.55
C ASP A 118 -2.52 12.75 -15.10
N GLN A 119 -1.42 12.05 -15.37
CA GLN A 119 -1.44 10.65 -15.82
C GLN A 119 -1.24 9.64 -14.68
N GLY A 120 -0.92 10.11 -13.49
CA GLY A 120 -0.71 9.27 -12.33
C GLY A 120 -2.00 8.94 -11.58
N CYS A 121 -1.94 7.91 -10.74
CA CYS A 121 -3.11 7.48 -9.97
C CYS A 121 -3.53 8.48 -8.88
N PHE A 122 -2.72 9.50 -8.61
CA PHE A 122 -2.98 10.59 -7.66
C PHE A 122 -3.36 11.91 -8.34
N ALA A 123 -3.70 11.91 -9.64
CA ALA A 123 -4.12 13.11 -10.35
C ALA A 123 -5.27 13.81 -9.61
N GLY A 124 -5.12 15.12 -9.39
CA GLY A 124 -6.11 15.95 -8.69
C GLY A 124 -6.11 15.82 -7.16
N ALA A 125 -5.30 14.97 -6.56
CA ALA A 125 -5.20 14.88 -5.10
C ALA A 125 -4.51 16.12 -4.52
N GLU A 126 -5.13 16.74 -3.53
CA GLU A 126 -4.54 17.87 -2.79
C GLU A 126 -3.57 17.36 -1.72
N ASP A 127 -3.94 16.29 -1.02
CA ASP A 127 -3.15 15.66 0.03
C ASP A 127 -2.96 14.17 -0.26
N ILE A 128 -1.76 13.67 -0.02
CA ILE A 128 -1.41 12.26 -0.13
C ILE A 128 -0.81 11.80 1.20
N VAL A 129 -1.48 10.82 1.85
CA VAL A 129 -1.01 10.23 3.10
C VAL A 129 -0.41 8.87 2.82
N PHE A 130 0.88 8.71 3.13
CA PHE A 130 1.54 7.41 3.10
C PHE A 130 1.41 6.69 4.44
N ILE A 131 0.84 5.48 4.42
CA ILE A 131 0.70 4.66 5.61
C ILE A 131 1.86 3.68 5.69
N HIS A 132 2.77 3.91 6.64
CA HIS A 132 3.91 3.04 6.91
C HIS A 132 3.44 1.80 7.70
N THR A 133 3.39 0.65 7.03
CA THR A 133 2.87 -0.61 7.61
C THR A 133 3.91 -1.46 8.33
N GLY A 134 5.10 -0.94 8.58
CA GLY A 134 6.20 -1.66 9.23
C GLY A 134 7.18 -2.29 8.22
N GLY A 135 7.73 -3.46 8.57
CA GLY A 135 8.59 -4.23 7.67
C GLY A 135 10.09 -3.98 7.82
N LEU A 136 10.55 -3.12 8.75
CA LEU A 136 11.96 -2.73 8.90
C LEU A 136 12.94 -3.91 8.90
N PHE A 137 12.58 -5.02 9.51
CA PHE A 137 13.44 -6.20 9.55
C PHE A 137 13.73 -6.82 8.17
N GLY A 138 12.93 -6.51 7.14
CA GLY A 138 13.18 -6.90 5.74
C GLY A 138 14.44 -6.26 5.13
N VAL A 139 15.02 -5.24 5.77
CA VAL A 139 16.28 -4.60 5.37
C VAL A 139 17.46 -5.56 5.57
N PHE A 140 17.52 -6.29 6.69
CA PHE A 140 18.68 -7.08 7.06
C PHE A 140 19.06 -8.19 6.07
N PRO A 141 18.12 -8.99 5.53
CA PRO A 141 18.45 -10.02 4.53
C PRO A 141 18.97 -9.46 3.20
N GLN A 142 18.79 -8.16 2.96
CA GLN A 142 19.16 -7.49 1.72
C GLN A 142 20.15 -6.34 1.94
N GLN A 143 20.80 -6.28 3.11
CA GLN A 143 21.67 -5.19 3.52
C GLN A 143 22.87 -4.96 2.55
N GLU A 144 23.37 -6.01 1.94
CA GLU A 144 24.47 -5.94 0.97
C GLU A 144 24.13 -5.16 -0.32
N ASN A 145 22.84 -4.96 -0.59
CA ASN A 145 22.37 -4.20 -1.74
C ASN A 145 22.31 -2.67 -1.47
N PHE A 146 22.51 -2.27 -0.22
CA PHE A 146 22.60 -0.86 0.13
C PHE A 146 24.04 -0.38 -0.03
N THR A 147 24.35 0.25 -1.15
CA THR A 147 25.63 0.91 -1.37
C THR A 147 25.60 2.34 -0.83
N PHE A 148 26.44 2.63 0.13
CA PHE A 148 26.66 3.98 0.61
C PHE A 148 27.92 4.53 -0.09
N ALA A 149 27.90 5.81 -0.51
CA ALA A 149 29.11 6.45 -0.99
C ALA A 149 30.13 6.43 0.15
N ALA A 150 31.36 5.96 -0.12
CA ALA A 150 32.47 6.19 0.80
C ALA A 150 32.80 7.71 0.73
N ASP A 151 32.79 8.37 1.87
CA ASP A 151 33.26 9.77 2.02
C ASP A 151 34.74 9.89 1.67
#